data_28b774ae4f2476c77ead03c8879488ff
#
_entry.id   28b774ae4f2476c77ead03c8879488ff
#
_cell.length_a   1.000
_cell.length_b   1.000
_cell.length_c   1.000
_cell.angle_alpha   90.00
_cell.angle_beta   90.00
_cell.angle_gamma   90.00
#
_symmetry.space_group_name_H-M   'P 1'
#
loop_
_entity.id
_entity.type
_entity.pdbx_description
1 polymer ?
#
loop_
_entity_poly.entity_id
_entity_poly.type
_entity_poly.pdbx_seq_one_letter_code
_entity_poly.pdbx_strand_id
1 'polypeptide(L)'
;GIDHMSAAELIQRIKNNHGVVKSFESYGGGLPAHDTLSNPFKYVISWNPRNVVMAGEKGAQYIENGNVKIIPYHNVFRHTWSLDVPGLGLMEAYPNRDSLYYQQQYGFEEADTVIRGTIRYPGWSETWYNVVRLGLPNENLTIPNLKERTFAELTEMFLPANGSNGGDIEQRVANFLHISPTGQIMEKMRWLGLFSSEKIGIDAETPAEVMTHLISQKLKLRDDARDMVV
;
A
#
# COMPACT_ATOMS: atom_id res chain seq x y z
N GLY A 1 14.21 -5.55 8.24
CA GLY A 1 15.13 -5.42 9.34
C GLY A 1 14.77 -6.24 10.54
N ILE A 2 14.04 -5.70 11.50
CA ILE A 2 13.72 -6.36 12.78
C ILE A 2 12.93 -7.65 12.55
N ASP A 3 11.94 -7.64 11.71
CA ASP A 3 11.12 -8.79 11.30
C ASP A 3 11.98 -9.98 10.82
N HIS A 4 12.99 -9.71 10.01
CA HIS A 4 13.92 -10.75 9.53
C HIS A 4 14.79 -11.34 10.65
N MET A 5 15.26 -10.49 11.53
CA MET A 5 16.12 -10.93 12.66
C MET A 5 15.30 -11.77 13.64
N SER A 6 14.11 -11.32 13.99
CA SER A 6 13.21 -12.07 14.89
C SER A 6 12.78 -13.40 14.27
N ALA A 7 12.46 -13.43 12.98
CA ALA A 7 12.15 -14.66 12.27
C ALA A 7 13.33 -15.64 12.27
N ALA A 8 14.55 -15.16 11.93
CA ALA A 8 15.74 -15.99 11.89
C ALA A 8 16.05 -16.59 13.27
N GLU A 9 15.95 -15.80 14.34
CA GLU A 9 16.16 -16.28 15.71
C GLU A 9 15.14 -17.36 16.09
N LEU A 10 13.85 -17.11 15.84
CA LEU A 10 12.79 -18.07 16.17
C LEU A 10 12.97 -19.39 15.40
N ILE A 11 13.26 -19.32 14.10
CA ILE A 11 13.49 -20.51 13.26
C ILE A 11 14.71 -21.28 13.76
N GLN A 12 15.80 -20.59 14.11
CA GLN A 12 16.99 -21.24 14.65
C GLN A 12 16.71 -21.95 15.98
N ARG A 13 15.90 -21.35 16.86
CA ARG A 13 15.46 -21.98 18.11
C ARG A 13 14.65 -23.24 17.88
N ILE A 14 13.72 -23.22 16.89
CA ILE A 14 12.92 -24.39 16.50
C ILE A 14 13.85 -25.52 16.03
N LYS A 15 14.79 -25.22 15.12
CA LYS A 15 15.73 -26.18 14.57
C LYS A 15 16.66 -26.77 15.63
N ASN A 16 17.18 -25.95 16.53
CA ASN A 16 18.05 -26.41 17.64
C ASN A 16 17.32 -27.39 18.58
N ASN A 17 15.98 -27.32 18.63
CA ASN A 17 15.15 -28.27 19.39
C ASN A 17 14.58 -29.39 18.51
N HIS A 18 15.18 -29.66 17.35
CA HIS A 18 14.75 -30.69 16.39
C HIS A 18 13.32 -30.50 15.88
N GLY A 19 12.80 -29.27 15.97
CA GLY A 19 11.48 -28.90 15.40
C GLY A 19 11.54 -28.66 13.90
N VAL A 20 10.39 -28.79 13.26
CA VAL A 20 10.17 -28.52 11.82
C VAL A 20 9.19 -27.37 11.67
N VAL A 21 9.52 -26.42 10.79
CA VAL A 21 8.62 -25.31 10.46
C VAL A 21 7.63 -25.79 9.40
N LYS A 22 6.35 -25.87 9.73
CA LYS A 22 5.27 -26.25 8.82
C LYS A 22 4.54 -25.05 8.24
N SER A 23 4.46 -23.95 9.00
CA SER A 23 3.88 -22.70 8.53
C SER A 23 4.76 -21.53 8.99
N PHE A 24 4.98 -20.60 8.09
CA PHE A 24 5.68 -19.34 8.37
C PHE A 24 4.81 -18.18 7.88
N GLU A 25 4.34 -17.40 8.83
CA GLU A 25 3.56 -16.20 8.55
C GLU A 25 4.19 -15.01 9.28
N SER A 26 4.67 -14.03 8.52
CA SER A 26 5.34 -12.84 9.04
C SER A 26 4.63 -11.59 8.57
N TYR A 27 4.11 -10.83 9.51
CA TYR A 27 3.40 -9.58 9.24
C TYR A 27 4.14 -8.41 9.89
N GLY A 28 4.20 -7.30 9.17
CA GLY A 28 4.84 -6.12 9.70
C GLY A 28 4.24 -4.83 9.14
N GLY A 29 4.33 -3.76 9.92
CA GLY A 29 3.89 -2.44 9.51
C GLY A 29 4.50 -1.34 10.37
N GLY A 30 4.85 -0.21 9.75
CA GLY A 30 5.03 1.06 10.45
C GLY A 30 3.67 1.75 10.52
N LEU A 31 3.19 2.02 11.71
CA LEU A 31 1.84 2.54 11.96
C LEU A 31 1.91 3.69 12.95
N PRO A 32 1.09 4.74 12.80
CA PRO A 32 0.93 5.72 13.86
C PRO A 32 0.28 5.06 15.08
N ALA A 33 0.71 5.44 16.27
CA ALA A 33 0.06 5.01 17.49
C ALA A 33 -1.40 5.44 17.49
N HIS A 34 -2.29 4.61 18.05
CA HIS A 34 -3.74 4.79 17.94
C HIS A 34 -4.23 6.17 18.44
N ASP A 35 -3.60 6.70 19.46
CA ASP A 35 -3.90 8.02 20.04
C ASP A 35 -3.41 9.20 19.19
N THR A 36 -2.64 8.94 18.13
CA THR A 36 -2.12 9.96 17.20
C THR A 36 -2.75 9.90 15.81
N LEU A 37 -3.80 9.10 15.64
CA LEU A 37 -4.54 9.00 14.37
C LEU A 37 -5.27 10.31 14.05
N SER A 38 -4.80 11.04 13.05
CA SER A 38 -5.30 12.39 12.73
C SER A 38 -5.75 12.56 11.28
N ASN A 39 -5.71 11.50 10.47
CA ASN A 39 -6.09 11.58 9.06
C ASN A 39 -6.97 10.40 8.64
N PRO A 40 -7.75 10.53 7.54
CA PRO A 40 -8.70 9.50 7.12
C PRO A 40 -8.04 8.20 6.65
N PHE A 41 -6.75 8.21 6.31
CA PHE A 41 -6.00 7.01 5.98
C PHE A 41 -5.54 6.24 7.22
N LYS A 42 -5.60 6.85 8.40
CA LYS A 42 -5.04 6.30 9.65
C LYS A 42 -3.58 5.84 9.45
N TYR A 43 -2.83 6.60 8.68
CA TYR A 43 -1.47 6.29 8.30
C TYR A 43 -0.59 7.55 8.28
N VAL A 44 0.67 7.38 8.63
CA VAL A 44 1.71 8.40 8.48
C VAL A 44 2.95 7.76 7.86
N ILE A 45 3.73 8.56 7.16
CA ILE A 45 4.96 8.10 6.54
C ILE A 45 6.12 8.39 7.50
N SER A 46 6.67 7.33 8.07
CA SER A 46 7.85 7.36 8.94
C SER A 46 9.11 6.82 8.27
N TRP A 47 9.00 6.43 7.00
CA TRP A 47 10.08 5.86 6.21
C TRP A 47 10.03 6.35 4.75
N ASN A 48 10.58 5.62 3.79
CA ASN A 48 10.65 6.07 2.40
C ASN A 48 9.26 6.14 1.74
N PRO A 49 8.72 7.33 1.42
CA PRO A 49 7.39 7.50 0.84
C PRO A 49 7.25 6.84 -0.54
N ARG A 50 8.31 6.84 -1.35
CA ARG A 50 8.29 6.19 -2.67
C ARG A 50 7.97 4.70 -2.55
N ASN A 51 8.49 4.01 -1.54
CA ASN A 51 8.17 2.60 -1.32
C ASN A 51 6.69 2.35 -0.97
N VAL A 52 6.02 3.33 -0.38
CA VAL A 52 4.57 3.25 -0.10
C VAL A 52 3.80 3.39 -1.41
N VAL A 53 4.15 4.34 -2.26
CA VAL A 53 3.55 4.52 -3.59
C VAL A 53 3.75 3.28 -4.44
N MET A 54 4.99 2.79 -4.53
CA MET A 54 5.38 1.68 -5.40
C MET A 54 5.03 0.29 -4.86
N ALA A 55 4.44 0.19 -3.67
CA ALA A 55 4.03 -1.10 -3.10
C ALA A 55 3.01 -1.84 -3.98
N GLY A 56 2.19 -1.10 -4.73
CA GLY A 56 1.20 -1.65 -5.64
C GLY A 56 1.70 -1.96 -7.05
N GLU A 57 2.92 -1.54 -7.41
CA GLU A 57 3.45 -1.76 -8.75
C GLU A 57 4.05 -3.16 -8.93
N LYS A 58 4.56 -3.73 -7.85
CA LYS A 58 5.09 -5.09 -7.84
C LYS A 58 4.05 -6.04 -7.27
N GLY A 59 3.77 -7.10 -8.01
CA GLY A 59 2.90 -8.17 -7.53
C GLY A 59 3.44 -8.85 -6.27
N ALA A 60 2.75 -9.87 -5.81
CA ALA A 60 3.17 -10.69 -4.68
C ALA A 60 3.09 -12.17 -5.05
N GLN A 61 3.91 -12.98 -4.40
CA GLN A 61 3.82 -14.43 -4.45
C GLN A 61 4.10 -15.03 -3.08
N TYR A 62 3.35 -16.07 -2.74
CA TYR A 62 3.47 -16.76 -1.47
C TYR A 62 3.01 -18.21 -1.61
N ILE A 63 3.23 -19.04 -0.59
CA ILE A 63 2.72 -20.40 -0.52
C ILE A 63 1.62 -20.46 0.52
N GLU A 64 0.52 -21.09 0.16
CA GLU A 64 -0.59 -21.36 1.05
C GLU A 64 -1.09 -22.77 0.86
N ASN A 65 -1.04 -23.59 1.91
CA ASN A 65 -1.45 -25.01 1.87
C ASN A 65 -0.78 -25.78 0.73
N GLY A 66 0.53 -25.64 0.57
CA GLY A 66 1.34 -26.29 -0.45
C GLY A 66 1.18 -25.73 -1.87
N ASN A 67 0.37 -24.70 -2.07
CA ASN A 67 0.11 -24.13 -3.38
C ASN A 67 0.71 -22.73 -3.51
N VAL A 68 1.45 -22.50 -4.60
CA VAL A 68 1.94 -21.16 -4.93
C VAL A 68 0.78 -20.28 -5.35
N LYS A 69 0.65 -19.13 -4.72
CA LYS A 69 -0.28 -18.05 -5.07
C LYS A 69 0.49 -16.90 -5.70
N ILE A 70 0.03 -16.44 -6.85
CA ILE A 70 0.60 -15.30 -7.57
C ILE A 70 -0.45 -14.22 -7.67
N ILE A 71 -0.13 -13.06 -7.13
CA ILE A 71 -1.01 -11.89 -7.13
C ILE A 71 -0.44 -10.83 -8.06
N PRO A 72 -1.09 -10.52 -9.19
CA PRO A 72 -0.66 -9.43 -10.07
C PRO A 72 -0.63 -8.09 -9.34
N TYR A 73 0.24 -7.17 -9.78
CA TYR A 73 0.44 -5.88 -9.12
C TYR A 73 -0.86 -5.10 -8.86
N HIS A 74 -1.77 -5.07 -9.82
CA HIS A 74 -3.04 -4.34 -9.71
C HIS A 74 -4.06 -4.98 -8.74
N ASN A 75 -3.80 -6.18 -8.23
CA ASN A 75 -4.67 -6.91 -7.32
C ASN A 75 -4.09 -7.04 -5.89
N VAL A 76 -2.88 -6.57 -5.63
CA VAL A 76 -2.23 -6.73 -4.32
C VAL A 76 -3.13 -6.19 -3.20
N PHE A 77 -3.65 -4.98 -3.35
CA PHE A 77 -4.52 -4.35 -2.35
C PHE A 77 -5.98 -4.83 -2.37
N ARG A 78 -6.36 -5.67 -3.31
CA ARG A 78 -7.64 -6.39 -3.29
C ARG A 78 -7.52 -7.73 -2.56
N HIS A 79 -6.30 -8.25 -2.44
CA HIS A 79 -6.02 -9.53 -1.79
C HIS A 79 -5.71 -9.30 -0.31
N THR A 80 -6.76 -9.05 0.46
CA THR A 80 -6.63 -8.66 1.86
C THR A 80 -7.34 -9.64 2.78
N TRP A 81 -6.88 -9.72 4.01
CA TRP A 81 -7.53 -10.45 5.10
C TRP A 81 -7.41 -9.70 6.41
N SER A 82 -8.31 -10.02 7.33
CA SER A 82 -8.29 -9.45 8.68
C SER A 82 -7.33 -10.23 9.56
N LEU A 83 -6.57 -9.50 10.37
CA LEU A 83 -5.64 -10.04 11.36
C LEU A 83 -5.90 -9.37 12.70
N ASP A 84 -6.19 -10.15 13.74
CA ASP A 84 -6.29 -9.61 15.10
C ASP A 84 -4.90 -9.53 15.70
N VAL A 85 -4.45 -8.31 15.97
CA VAL A 85 -3.12 -8.04 16.52
C VAL A 85 -3.26 -7.68 18.01
N PRO A 86 -2.65 -8.45 18.91
CA PRO A 86 -2.72 -8.19 20.35
C PRO A 86 -2.35 -6.74 20.69
N GLY A 87 -3.23 -6.06 21.39
CA GLY A 87 -3.05 -4.67 21.81
C GLY A 87 -3.40 -3.62 20.74
N LEU A 88 -3.63 -4.02 19.48
CA LEU A 88 -4.05 -3.12 18.40
C LEU A 88 -5.46 -3.43 17.88
N GLY A 89 -5.94 -4.66 18.10
CA GLY A 89 -7.22 -5.13 17.59
C GLY A 89 -7.16 -5.51 16.10
N LEU A 90 -8.30 -5.40 15.44
CA LEU A 90 -8.45 -5.85 14.05
C LEU A 90 -7.69 -4.95 13.09
N MET A 91 -6.74 -5.56 12.39
CA MET A 91 -5.92 -4.94 11.36
C MET A 91 -6.24 -5.54 9.99
N GLU A 92 -5.88 -4.83 8.95
CA GLU A 92 -5.95 -5.28 7.56
C GLU A 92 -4.55 -5.71 7.11
N ALA A 93 -4.44 -6.92 6.55
CA ALA A 93 -3.20 -7.43 6.00
C ALA A 93 -3.31 -7.64 4.48
N TYR A 94 -2.21 -7.44 3.77
CA TYR A 94 -2.07 -7.75 2.34
C TYR A 94 -0.68 -8.34 2.06
N PRO A 95 -0.53 -9.17 0.98
CA PRO A 95 0.73 -9.85 0.70
C PRO A 95 1.83 -8.85 0.31
N ASN A 96 3.05 -9.12 0.76
CA ASN A 96 4.21 -8.26 0.53
C ASN A 96 5.24 -8.92 -0.39
N ARG A 97 5.18 -8.61 -1.69
CA ARG A 97 6.16 -9.02 -2.69
C ARG A 97 6.40 -10.53 -2.72
N ASP A 98 7.66 -10.96 -2.83
CA ASP A 98 8.05 -12.36 -2.89
C ASP A 98 8.28 -12.94 -1.51
N SER A 99 7.44 -13.91 -1.14
CA SER A 99 7.59 -14.68 0.11
C SER A 99 8.34 -16.00 -0.11
N LEU A 100 8.46 -16.50 -1.35
CA LEU A 100 9.08 -17.80 -1.65
C LEU A 100 10.57 -17.81 -1.30
N TYR A 101 11.23 -16.69 -1.52
CA TYR A 101 12.65 -16.53 -1.20
C TYR A 101 12.99 -16.92 0.24
N TYR A 102 12.04 -16.76 1.17
CA TYR A 102 12.26 -17.02 2.59
C TYR A 102 12.38 -18.50 2.94
N GLN A 103 11.77 -19.39 2.16
CA GLN A 103 11.96 -20.84 2.35
C GLN A 103 13.45 -21.21 2.25
N GLN A 104 14.11 -20.78 1.17
CA GLN A 104 15.54 -21.05 0.96
C GLN A 104 16.40 -20.29 1.96
N GLN A 105 16.10 -19.03 2.21
CA GLN A 105 16.88 -18.17 3.08
C GLN A 105 16.94 -18.71 4.53
N TYR A 106 15.86 -19.29 5.00
CA TYR A 106 15.77 -19.81 6.35
C TYR A 106 15.83 -21.33 6.44
N GLY A 107 15.88 -22.03 5.31
CA GLY A 107 16.01 -23.49 5.23
C GLY A 107 14.81 -24.21 5.84
N PHE A 108 13.60 -23.89 5.37
CA PHE A 108 12.35 -24.58 5.71
C PHE A 108 11.52 -24.92 4.47
N GLU A 109 12.18 -25.56 3.50
CA GLU A 109 11.60 -25.92 2.20
C GLU A 109 10.37 -26.82 2.31
N GLU A 110 10.20 -27.50 3.43
CA GLU A 110 9.03 -28.37 3.71
C GLU A 110 7.81 -27.62 4.25
N ALA A 111 7.89 -26.29 4.42
CA ALA A 111 6.76 -25.52 4.92
C ALA A 111 5.63 -25.46 3.89
N ASP A 112 4.43 -25.84 4.32
CA ASP A 112 3.22 -25.82 3.49
C ASP A 112 2.67 -24.40 3.29
N THR A 113 2.98 -23.48 4.21
CA THR A 113 2.54 -22.07 4.14
C THR A 113 3.72 -21.15 4.42
N VAL A 114 3.94 -20.19 3.50
CA VAL A 114 4.98 -19.17 3.63
C VAL A 114 4.43 -17.85 3.14
N ILE A 115 4.05 -16.99 4.07
CA ILE A 115 3.41 -15.70 3.78
C ILE A 115 4.19 -14.58 4.50
N ARG A 116 4.52 -13.55 3.74
CA ARG A 116 4.86 -12.24 4.30
C ARG A 116 3.77 -11.24 3.93
N GLY A 117 3.31 -10.52 4.91
CA GLY A 117 2.28 -9.51 4.74
C GLY A 117 2.66 -8.16 5.34
N THR A 118 2.00 -7.14 4.85
CA THR A 118 2.03 -5.81 5.44
C THR A 118 0.71 -5.56 6.13
N ILE A 119 0.74 -5.02 7.34
CA ILE A 119 -0.45 -4.64 8.08
C ILE A 119 -0.71 -3.14 8.04
N ARG A 120 -2.00 -2.79 8.02
CA ARG A 120 -2.52 -1.42 8.05
C ARG A 120 -3.78 -1.36 8.90
N TYR A 121 -4.17 -0.16 9.30
CA TYR A 121 -5.53 0.05 9.80
C TYR A 121 -6.55 -0.19 8.69
N PRO A 122 -7.74 -0.73 9.00
CA PRO A 122 -8.76 -1.06 7.99
C PRO A 122 -9.14 0.14 7.11
N GLY A 123 -9.31 -0.13 5.83
CA GLY A 123 -9.70 0.83 4.81
C GLY A 123 -8.55 1.52 4.07
N TRP A 124 -7.30 1.16 4.36
CA TRP A 124 -6.15 1.56 3.56
C TRP A 124 -6.16 0.89 2.17
N SER A 125 -6.21 -0.45 2.15
CA SER A 125 -6.05 -1.22 0.92
C SER A 125 -7.16 -0.95 -0.09
N GLU A 126 -8.39 -0.81 0.36
CA GLU A 126 -9.52 -0.48 -0.52
C GLU A 126 -9.31 0.85 -1.25
N THR A 127 -8.83 1.87 -0.53
CA THR A 127 -8.54 3.15 -1.15
C THR A 127 -7.34 3.06 -2.09
N TRP A 128 -6.24 2.43 -1.63
CA TRP A 128 -5.03 2.33 -2.43
C TRP A 128 -5.21 1.45 -3.67
N TYR A 129 -6.05 0.42 -3.59
CA TYR A 129 -6.48 -0.37 -4.74
C TYR A 129 -7.06 0.52 -5.84
N ASN A 130 -7.91 1.47 -5.49
CA ASN A 130 -8.52 2.38 -6.46
C ASN A 130 -7.53 3.41 -7.01
N VAL A 131 -6.57 3.87 -6.21
CA VAL A 131 -5.46 4.72 -6.68
C VAL A 131 -4.59 3.98 -7.70
N VAL A 132 -4.29 2.70 -7.45
CA VAL A 132 -3.56 1.83 -8.40
C VAL A 132 -4.35 1.59 -9.68
N ARG A 133 -5.66 1.32 -9.57
CA ARG A 133 -6.54 1.16 -10.74
C ARG A 133 -6.62 2.41 -11.60
N LEU A 134 -6.55 3.58 -11.00
CA LEU A 134 -6.51 4.85 -11.72
C LEU A 134 -5.18 5.02 -12.49
N GLY A 135 -4.11 4.32 -12.07
CA GLY A 135 -2.82 4.34 -12.76
C GLY A 135 -1.80 5.32 -12.19
N LEU A 136 -2.15 6.05 -11.13
CA LEU A 136 -1.30 7.11 -10.56
C LEU A 136 0.06 6.63 -10.01
N PRO A 137 0.21 5.46 -9.35
CA PRO A 137 1.51 4.94 -8.97
C PRO A 137 2.27 4.34 -10.16
N ASN A 138 2.70 5.18 -11.09
CA ASN A 138 3.40 4.76 -12.31
C ASN A 138 4.73 5.50 -12.46
N GLU A 139 5.83 4.75 -12.52
CA GLU A 139 7.18 5.30 -12.71
C GLU A 139 7.71 5.14 -14.15
N ASN A 140 6.95 4.47 -15.03
CA ASN A 140 7.37 4.18 -16.39
C ASN A 140 6.88 5.21 -17.44
N LEU A 141 5.92 6.06 -17.03
CA LEU A 141 5.36 7.11 -17.88
C LEU A 141 6.05 8.44 -17.58
N THR A 142 6.72 9.01 -18.56
CA THR A 142 7.24 10.38 -18.47
C THR A 142 6.22 11.36 -19.04
N ILE A 143 5.83 12.35 -18.24
CA ILE A 143 4.87 13.38 -18.60
C ILE A 143 5.56 14.75 -18.59
N PRO A 144 5.60 15.47 -19.73
CA PRO A 144 6.25 16.76 -19.80
C PRO A 144 5.49 17.83 -19.01
N ASN A 145 6.22 18.78 -18.43
CA ASN A 145 5.67 19.97 -17.78
C ASN A 145 4.75 19.70 -16.59
N LEU A 146 4.95 18.61 -15.84
CA LEU A 146 4.16 18.28 -14.65
C LEU A 146 4.15 19.41 -13.61
N LYS A 147 5.25 20.13 -13.47
CA LYS A 147 5.38 21.26 -12.54
C LYS A 147 4.29 22.32 -12.71
N GLU A 148 3.92 22.59 -13.96
CA GLU A 148 2.92 23.62 -14.30
C GLU A 148 1.47 23.10 -14.30
N ARG A 149 1.30 21.79 -14.19
CA ARG A 149 -0.01 21.14 -14.13
C ARG A 149 -0.55 21.16 -12.70
N THR A 150 -1.87 21.05 -12.60
CA THR A 150 -2.53 20.82 -11.32
C THR A 150 -2.66 19.33 -11.01
N PHE A 151 -2.92 18.99 -9.75
CA PHE A 151 -3.19 17.60 -9.38
C PHE A 151 -4.45 17.05 -10.06
N ALA A 152 -5.47 17.91 -10.24
CA ALA A 152 -6.67 17.56 -10.99
C ALA A 152 -6.36 17.25 -12.46
N GLU A 153 -5.55 18.07 -13.14
CA GLU A 153 -5.13 17.82 -14.52
C GLU A 153 -4.33 16.53 -14.66
N LEU A 154 -3.45 16.21 -13.72
CA LEU A 154 -2.74 14.91 -13.72
C LEU A 154 -3.74 13.76 -13.58
N THR A 155 -4.67 13.85 -12.66
CA THR A 155 -5.71 12.82 -12.46
C THR A 155 -6.57 12.65 -13.71
N GLU A 156 -6.94 13.75 -14.38
CA GLU A 156 -7.69 13.79 -15.62
C GLU A 156 -7.01 12.99 -16.74
N MET A 157 -5.67 13.02 -16.84
CA MET A 157 -4.91 12.33 -17.89
C MET A 157 -5.11 10.81 -17.88
N PHE A 158 -5.52 10.24 -16.74
CA PHE A 158 -5.77 8.81 -16.59
C PHE A 158 -7.22 8.40 -16.89
N LEU A 159 -8.08 9.37 -17.19
CA LEU A 159 -9.47 9.09 -17.53
C LEU A 159 -9.65 8.97 -19.06
N PRO A 160 -10.56 8.10 -19.52
CA PRO A 160 -10.89 8.02 -20.96
C PRO A 160 -11.38 9.36 -21.51
N ALA A 161 -10.89 9.75 -22.69
CA ALA A 161 -11.24 11.01 -23.33
C ALA A 161 -12.75 11.20 -23.56
N ASN A 162 -13.48 10.11 -23.78
CA ASN A 162 -14.92 10.11 -24.10
C ASN A 162 -15.76 9.42 -23.00
N GLY A 163 -15.17 9.16 -21.85
CA GLY A 163 -15.77 8.34 -20.78
C GLY A 163 -16.66 9.09 -19.81
N SER A 164 -17.01 10.33 -20.09
CA SER A 164 -17.76 11.11 -19.12
C SER A 164 -19.14 11.49 -19.66
N ASN A 165 -20.14 10.96 -19.02
CA ASN A 165 -21.51 11.46 -19.09
C ASN A 165 -21.64 12.83 -18.37
N GLY A 166 -20.70 13.77 -18.60
CA GLY A 166 -20.67 15.07 -17.94
C GLY A 166 -20.42 15.00 -16.42
N GLY A 167 -19.98 16.06 -15.84
CA GLY A 167 -19.72 16.16 -14.41
C GLY A 167 -18.30 16.68 -14.14
N ASP A 168 -18.06 16.99 -12.87
CA ASP A 168 -16.72 17.35 -12.41
C ASP A 168 -15.77 16.15 -12.41
N ILE A 169 -14.50 16.39 -12.18
CA ILE A 169 -13.48 15.35 -12.20
C ILE A 169 -13.75 14.24 -11.17
N GLU A 170 -14.32 14.58 -10.03
CA GLU A 170 -14.63 13.62 -8.97
C GLU A 170 -15.70 12.62 -9.41
N GLN A 171 -16.77 13.13 -10.03
CA GLN A 171 -17.83 12.27 -10.57
C GLN A 171 -17.30 11.36 -11.68
N ARG A 172 -16.42 11.87 -12.54
CA ARG A 172 -15.82 11.11 -13.64
C ARG A 172 -14.88 10.01 -13.12
N VAL A 173 -14.07 10.30 -12.10
CA VAL A 173 -13.24 9.31 -11.42
C VAL A 173 -14.10 8.23 -10.75
N ALA A 174 -15.14 8.64 -10.03
CA ALA A 174 -16.07 7.71 -9.38
C ALA A 174 -16.72 6.76 -10.39
N ASN A 175 -17.19 7.30 -11.53
CA ASN A 175 -17.78 6.52 -12.62
C ASN A 175 -16.75 5.55 -13.24
N PHE A 176 -15.54 6.01 -13.51
CA PHE A 176 -14.47 5.20 -14.09
C PHE A 176 -14.07 4.04 -13.17
N LEU A 177 -13.99 4.31 -11.89
CA LEU A 177 -13.63 3.30 -10.88
C LEU A 177 -14.81 2.43 -10.43
N HIS A 178 -16.05 2.78 -10.82
CA HIS A 178 -17.28 2.13 -10.37
C HIS A 178 -17.44 2.15 -8.84
N ILE A 179 -17.21 3.33 -8.25
CA ILE A 179 -17.34 3.56 -6.81
C ILE A 179 -18.34 4.70 -6.53
N SER A 180 -18.82 4.77 -5.30
CA SER A 180 -19.74 5.86 -4.90
C SER A 180 -19.01 7.21 -4.87
N PRO A 181 -19.53 8.27 -5.52
CA PRO A 181 -18.92 9.61 -5.50
C PRO A 181 -18.94 10.25 -4.10
N THR A 182 -19.82 9.79 -3.23
CA THR A 182 -19.94 10.25 -1.82
C THR A 182 -19.40 9.24 -0.80
N GLY A 183 -18.74 8.18 -1.28
CA GLY A 183 -18.18 7.13 -0.44
C GLY A 183 -16.83 7.48 0.17
N GLN A 184 -16.43 6.72 1.18
CA GLN A 184 -15.18 6.93 1.93
C GLN A 184 -13.92 6.91 1.04
N ILE A 185 -13.91 6.13 -0.04
CA ILE A 185 -12.78 6.08 -0.98
C ILE A 185 -12.60 7.45 -1.64
N MET A 186 -13.69 8.02 -2.18
CA MET A 186 -13.65 9.35 -2.81
C MET A 186 -13.31 10.44 -1.79
N GLU A 187 -13.83 10.34 -0.57
CA GLU A 187 -13.47 11.27 0.52
C GLU A 187 -11.96 11.24 0.81
N LYS A 188 -11.35 10.06 0.88
CA LYS A 188 -9.91 9.91 1.07
C LYS A 188 -9.10 10.42 -0.11
N MET A 189 -9.53 10.15 -1.35
CA MET A 189 -8.90 10.69 -2.57
C MET A 189 -8.95 12.22 -2.61
N ARG A 190 -10.09 12.80 -2.24
CA ARG A 190 -10.27 14.25 -2.12
C ARG A 190 -9.36 14.84 -1.04
N TRP A 191 -9.35 14.22 0.14
CA TRP A 191 -8.48 14.63 1.24
C TRP A 191 -7.00 14.56 0.86
N LEU A 192 -6.60 13.53 0.11
CA LEU A 192 -5.24 13.39 -0.39
C LEU A 192 -4.87 14.54 -1.35
N GLY A 193 -5.84 15.11 -2.05
CA GLY A 193 -5.65 16.24 -2.95
C GLY A 193 -5.60 15.88 -4.44
N LEU A 194 -6.05 14.67 -4.83
CA LEU A 194 -6.00 14.22 -6.23
C LEU A 194 -6.85 15.10 -7.17
N PHE A 195 -7.79 15.84 -6.63
CA PHE A 195 -8.72 16.71 -7.40
C PHE A 195 -8.41 18.20 -7.19
N SER A 196 -7.28 18.53 -6.56
CA SER A 196 -6.90 19.90 -6.28
C SER A 196 -6.54 20.67 -7.55
N SER A 197 -6.99 21.92 -7.63
CA SER A 197 -6.56 22.90 -8.63
C SER A 197 -5.21 23.54 -8.32
N GLU A 198 -4.56 23.16 -7.22
CA GLU A 198 -3.21 23.59 -6.91
C GLU A 198 -2.21 23.00 -7.90
N LYS A 199 -1.19 23.79 -8.25
CA LYS A 199 -0.11 23.29 -9.11
C LYS A 199 0.74 22.26 -8.37
N ILE A 200 1.22 21.28 -9.11
CA ILE A 200 2.15 20.26 -8.62
C ILE A 200 3.43 20.93 -8.09
N GLY A 201 3.97 21.92 -8.82
CA GLY A 201 4.98 22.84 -8.32
C GLY A 201 6.39 22.28 -8.10
N ILE A 202 6.59 20.98 -8.29
CA ILE A 202 7.89 20.31 -8.18
C ILE A 202 8.42 19.86 -9.55
N ASP A 203 9.72 19.71 -9.65
CA ASP A 203 10.35 19.12 -10.84
C ASP A 203 10.20 17.59 -10.78
N ALA A 204 9.08 17.08 -11.26
CA ALA A 204 8.75 15.67 -11.38
C ALA A 204 8.62 15.30 -12.87
N GLU A 205 9.05 14.10 -13.21
CA GLU A 205 8.93 13.54 -14.57
C GLU A 205 7.83 12.46 -14.66
N THR A 206 7.52 11.82 -13.55
CA THR A 206 6.59 10.68 -13.51
C THR A 206 5.43 10.90 -12.55
N PRO A 207 4.26 10.26 -12.79
CA PRO A 207 3.15 10.28 -11.84
C PRO A 207 3.54 9.75 -10.46
N ALA A 208 4.40 8.73 -10.39
CA ALA A 208 4.87 8.18 -9.11
C ALA A 208 5.65 9.20 -8.27
N GLU A 209 6.44 10.09 -8.89
CA GLU A 209 7.13 11.17 -8.19
C GLU A 209 6.15 12.20 -7.64
N VAL A 210 5.14 12.56 -8.44
CA VAL A 210 4.06 13.46 -7.98
C VAL A 210 3.30 12.83 -6.81
N MET A 211 2.93 11.55 -6.91
CA MET A 211 2.27 10.84 -5.82
C MET A 211 3.15 10.75 -4.57
N THR A 212 4.46 10.51 -4.74
CA THR A 212 5.43 10.49 -3.64
C THR A 212 5.49 11.83 -2.92
N HIS A 213 5.51 12.92 -3.67
CA HIS A 213 5.45 14.28 -3.11
C HIS A 213 4.15 14.50 -2.35
N LEU A 214 3.02 14.20 -2.97
CA LEU A 214 1.68 14.43 -2.41
C LEU A 214 1.49 13.69 -1.08
N ILE A 215 1.81 12.40 -1.02
CA ILE A 215 1.68 11.62 0.21
C ILE A 215 2.68 12.07 1.28
N SER A 216 3.88 12.53 0.90
CA SER A 216 4.88 13.06 1.83
C SER A 216 4.38 14.33 2.53
N GLN A 217 3.58 15.14 1.85
CA GLN A 217 2.97 16.34 2.44
C GLN A 217 1.76 15.97 3.31
N LYS A 218 0.86 15.15 2.79
CA LYS A 218 -0.44 14.84 3.43
C LYS A 218 -0.33 13.83 4.57
N LEU A 219 0.56 12.86 4.46
CA LEU A 219 0.77 11.80 5.45
C LEU A 219 2.05 12.02 6.28
N LYS A 220 2.49 13.26 6.40
CA LYS A 220 3.68 13.61 7.18
C LYS A 220 3.50 13.22 8.64
N LEU A 221 4.54 12.62 9.21
CA LEU A 221 4.63 12.41 10.66
C LEU A 221 4.66 13.79 11.35
N ARG A 222 3.76 14.00 12.29
CA ARG A 222 3.73 15.23 13.10
C ARG A 222 4.77 15.12 14.21
N ASP A 223 5.25 16.26 14.70
CA ASP A 223 6.27 16.28 15.76
C ASP A 223 5.79 15.65 17.07
N ASP A 224 4.48 15.69 17.32
CA ASP A 224 3.82 15.10 18.48
C ASP A 224 3.33 13.65 18.25
N ALA A 225 3.46 13.13 17.04
CA ALA A 225 3.00 11.78 16.70
C ALA A 225 4.01 10.72 17.14
N ARG A 226 3.45 9.59 17.58
CA ARG A 226 4.24 8.39 17.86
C ARG A 226 4.04 7.37 16.76
N ASP A 227 5.12 6.78 16.31
CA ASP A 227 5.12 5.70 15.33
C ASP A 227 5.35 4.36 16.05
N MET A 228 4.76 3.31 15.52
CA MET A 228 4.92 1.96 16.01
C MET A 228 5.45 1.07 14.89
N VAL A 229 6.41 0.23 15.23
CA VAL A 229 6.78 -0.91 14.40
C VAL A 229 6.11 -2.15 14.98
N VAL A 230 5.25 -2.76 14.20
CA VAL A 230 4.48 -3.95 14.58
C VAL A 230 4.89 -5.10 13.68
#